data_09e17ab5b8906acb9ff1c0942eac8db1
#
_entry.id   09e17ab5b8906acb9ff1c0942eac8db1
#
_cell.length_a   1.000
_cell.length_b   1.000
_cell.length_c   1.000
_cell.angle_alpha   90.00
_cell.angle_beta   90.00
_cell.angle_gamma   90.00
#
_symmetry.space_group_name_H-M   'P 1'
#
loop_
_entity.id
_entity.type
_entity.pdbx_description
1 polymer ?
#
loop_
_entity_poly.entity_id
_entity_poly.type
_entity_poly.pdbx_seq_one_letter_code
_entity_poly.pdbx_strand_id
1 'polypeptide(L)'
;MSRENQMNNVGVFEMAERREKRAAEQQDMLARCGLPLVCINMNIAGPVKRGALIDWAFFRALNAAANIFKGKIRGFAFTDEKTGIEAMLAVDAAAESLKKQAESIEKEFPEGRLFDIDVIGTDGLKLSRNVPRKCLICGQPAAACARSRTHSAEELRKATAELLKNAAAQHYSELAAQALIREVHTTPKPGLVDENNSGANDDMDAALFELSTEAVQPFFAQMAKIALDAVCTAAFGFSGDFSGSAAFGGSILPNGAVSCLKQTGILAEKAMLTATGGVNTHRGAIFSLGLAVCAAALSAAGAEGHLPLRENAAERIAKLAGKLAEAFDYERNSGSNGAIVRRKYGVGGAIEQAKAGFPLAIVAKSLHEEYNIESNGQGSVDSWAFALLGIMAELEDNNALKRGGDAGARFVKRRAAFLLSKRTMLTEAELLDFDDELIRRGISCGGAADMLAAAIFLSLADEEQRVFAELSKTTL
;
A
#
# COMPACT_ATOMS: atom_id res chain seq x y z
N MET A 1 -19.97 24.57 12.55
CA MET A 1 -19.94 23.10 12.67
C MET A 1 -21.08 22.58 11.80
N SER A 2 -20.74 21.80 10.74
CA SER A 2 -21.75 21.24 9.85
C SER A 2 -22.59 20.18 10.58
N ARG A 3 -23.84 19.95 10.15
CA ARG A 3 -24.75 18.93 10.73
C ARG A 3 -24.14 17.53 10.78
N GLU A 4 -23.29 17.16 9.82
CA GLU A 4 -22.56 15.90 9.77
C GLU A 4 -21.54 15.71 10.92
N ASN A 5 -20.87 16.79 11.35
CA ASN A 5 -19.96 16.74 12.51
C ASN A 5 -20.69 16.47 13.84
N GLN A 6 -22.00 16.73 13.93
CA GLN A 6 -22.78 16.39 15.11
C GLN A 6 -23.22 14.91 15.13
N MET A 7 -23.41 14.29 13.97
CA MET A 7 -23.84 12.87 13.87
C MET A 7 -22.75 11.87 14.25
N ASN A 8 -21.46 12.23 14.14
CA ASN A 8 -20.33 11.35 14.45
C ASN A 8 -19.77 11.49 15.87
N ASN A 9 -20.33 12.39 16.69
CA ASN A 9 -19.90 12.55 18.07
C ASN A 9 -20.49 11.45 18.97
N VAL A 10 -19.62 10.80 19.72
CA VAL A 10 -19.98 9.76 20.69
C VAL A 10 -20.05 10.39 22.09
N GLY A 11 -21.17 10.20 22.77
CA GLY A 11 -21.41 10.66 24.12
C GLY A 11 -20.72 9.76 25.17
N VAL A 12 -20.58 10.30 26.39
CA VAL A 12 -20.00 9.53 27.50
C VAL A 12 -20.85 8.30 27.85
N PHE A 13 -22.16 8.42 27.77
CA PHE A 13 -23.08 7.30 28.03
C PHE A 13 -23.01 6.21 26.96
N GLU A 14 -22.92 6.58 25.68
CA GLU A 14 -22.74 5.63 24.57
C GLU A 14 -21.42 4.84 24.73
N MET A 15 -20.35 5.52 25.15
CA MET A 15 -19.08 4.85 25.43
C MET A 15 -19.13 3.94 26.65
N ALA A 16 -19.90 4.27 27.69
CA ALA A 16 -20.09 3.42 28.85
C ALA A 16 -20.87 2.17 28.47
N GLU A 17 -22.01 2.33 27.78
CA GLU A 17 -22.84 1.22 27.26
C GLU A 17 -22.03 0.28 26.38
N ARG A 18 -21.19 0.81 25.44
CA ARG A 18 -20.35 -0.04 24.57
C ARG A 18 -19.33 -0.84 25.41
N ARG A 19 -18.75 -0.24 26.44
CA ARG A 19 -17.81 -0.94 27.33
C ARG A 19 -18.48 -2.09 28.09
N GLU A 20 -19.70 -1.91 28.56
CA GLU A 20 -20.47 -2.96 29.23
C GLU A 20 -20.82 -4.09 28.26
N LYS A 21 -21.29 -3.77 27.05
CA LYS A 21 -21.54 -4.77 25.99
C LYS A 21 -20.26 -5.54 25.64
N ARG A 22 -19.14 -4.84 25.47
CA ARG A 22 -17.84 -5.48 25.19
C ARG A 22 -17.44 -6.44 26.29
N ALA A 23 -17.60 -6.07 27.56
CA ALA A 23 -17.29 -6.94 28.68
C ALA A 23 -18.15 -8.22 28.67
N ALA A 24 -19.44 -8.12 28.35
CA ALA A 24 -20.32 -9.27 28.20
C ALA A 24 -19.91 -10.15 26.99
N GLU A 25 -19.59 -9.57 25.85
CA GLU A 25 -19.12 -10.28 24.64
C GLU A 25 -17.79 -11.02 24.92
N GLN A 26 -16.89 -10.41 25.71
CA GLN A 26 -15.62 -11.04 26.13
C GLN A 26 -15.88 -12.27 27.02
N GLN A 27 -16.78 -12.16 27.99
CA GLN A 27 -17.14 -13.29 28.85
C GLN A 27 -17.78 -14.43 28.07
N ASP A 28 -18.71 -14.11 27.15
CA ASP A 28 -19.33 -15.11 26.29
C ASP A 28 -18.31 -15.84 25.41
N MET A 29 -17.39 -15.09 24.79
CA MET A 29 -16.34 -15.69 23.96
C MET A 29 -15.36 -16.56 24.77
N LEU A 30 -14.97 -16.12 25.98
CA LEU A 30 -14.17 -16.93 26.91
C LEU A 30 -14.89 -18.24 27.27
N ALA A 31 -16.17 -18.15 27.58
CA ALA A 31 -16.96 -19.33 27.95
C ALA A 31 -17.09 -20.33 26.79
N ARG A 32 -17.22 -19.84 25.55
CA ARG A 32 -17.35 -20.71 24.37
C ARG A 32 -16.01 -21.30 23.93
N CYS A 33 -14.94 -20.53 23.97
CA CYS A 33 -13.64 -20.97 23.42
C CYS A 33 -12.72 -21.61 24.47
N GLY A 34 -12.83 -21.23 25.74
CA GLY A 34 -11.88 -21.67 26.78
C GLY A 34 -10.44 -21.21 26.59
N LEU A 35 -10.23 -20.17 25.77
CA LEU A 35 -8.92 -19.67 25.36
C LEU A 35 -8.75 -18.19 25.74
N PRO A 36 -7.51 -17.71 25.93
CA PRO A 36 -7.24 -16.29 26.13
C PRO A 36 -7.70 -15.46 24.92
N LEU A 37 -8.12 -14.22 25.17
CA LEU A 37 -8.57 -13.29 24.13
C LEU A 37 -7.54 -12.19 23.90
N VAL A 38 -7.32 -11.86 22.63
CA VAL A 38 -6.66 -10.63 22.18
C VAL A 38 -7.74 -9.69 21.67
N CYS A 39 -7.94 -8.58 22.39
CA CYS A 39 -8.96 -7.58 22.10
C CYS A 39 -8.28 -6.34 21.49
N ILE A 40 -8.67 -5.98 20.28
CA ILE A 40 -8.08 -4.88 19.51
C ILE A 40 -9.11 -3.77 19.38
N ASN A 41 -8.73 -2.56 19.76
CA ASN A 41 -9.48 -1.34 19.51
C ASN A 41 -8.54 -0.14 19.40
N MET A 42 -9.08 1.06 19.15
CA MET A 42 -8.31 2.27 18.98
C MET A 42 -8.47 3.22 20.19
N ASN A 43 -7.34 3.74 20.68
CA ASN A 43 -7.30 4.72 21.74
C ASN A 43 -7.33 6.15 21.16
N ILE A 44 -8.50 6.63 20.79
CA ILE A 44 -8.73 7.94 20.18
C ILE A 44 -9.30 8.92 21.19
N ALA A 45 -8.63 10.07 21.40
CA ALA A 45 -9.09 11.12 22.29
C ALA A 45 -10.25 11.94 21.67
N GLY A 46 -11.16 12.43 22.52
CA GLY A 46 -12.30 13.24 22.10
C GLY A 46 -13.53 12.44 21.68
N PRO A 47 -14.58 13.13 21.20
CA PRO A 47 -15.86 12.50 20.90
C PRO A 47 -15.93 11.77 19.56
N VAL A 48 -15.05 12.07 18.60
CA VAL A 48 -15.00 11.41 17.29
C VAL A 48 -14.11 10.18 17.40
N LYS A 49 -14.70 9.00 17.20
CA LYS A 49 -14.03 7.69 17.34
C LYS A 49 -13.76 6.99 16.02
N ARG A 50 -14.36 7.49 14.94
CA ARG A 50 -14.28 6.91 13.60
C ARG A 50 -13.71 7.92 12.60
N GLY A 51 -13.10 7.42 11.58
CA GLY A 51 -12.56 8.17 10.45
C GLY A 51 -11.70 7.23 9.61
N ALA A 52 -11.59 7.48 8.32
CA ALA A 52 -10.96 6.55 7.39
C ALA A 52 -9.52 6.17 7.80
N LEU A 53 -8.69 7.13 8.19
CA LEU A 53 -7.33 6.84 8.67
C LEU A 53 -7.30 6.14 10.04
N ILE A 54 -8.31 6.35 10.90
CA ILE A 54 -8.43 5.62 12.17
C ILE A 54 -8.78 4.16 11.87
N ASP A 55 -9.73 3.95 10.97
CA ASP A 55 -10.18 2.63 10.57
C ASP A 55 -9.07 1.89 9.83
N TRP A 56 -8.32 2.57 8.94
CA TRP A 56 -7.12 2.04 8.31
C TRP A 56 -6.08 1.58 9.33
N ALA A 57 -5.77 2.39 10.33
CA ALA A 57 -4.82 2.04 11.39
C ALA A 57 -5.29 0.85 12.25
N PHE A 58 -6.61 0.75 12.50
CA PHE A 58 -7.19 -0.41 13.17
C PHE A 58 -6.96 -1.70 12.36
N PHE A 59 -7.20 -1.68 11.04
CA PHE A 59 -6.98 -2.86 10.21
C PHE A 59 -5.50 -3.25 10.13
N ARG A 60 -4.58 -2.30 10.20
CA ARG A 60 -3.14 -2.61 10.31
C ARG A 60 -2.82 -3.35 11.61
N ALA A 61 -3.37 -2.90 12.74
CA ALA A 61 -3.20 -3.60 14.02
C ALA A 61 -3.81 -5.02 13.98
N LEU A 62 -5.00 -5.16 13.38
CA LEU A 62 -5.66 -6.46 13.23
C LEU A 62 -4.86 -7.41 12.33
N ASN A 63 -4.35 -6.91 11.20
CA ASN A 63 -3.53 -7.69 10.27
C ASN A 63 -2.22 -8.16 10.92
N ALA A 64 -1.55 -7.27 11.66
CA ALA A 64 -0.34 -7.63 12.41
C ALA A 64 -0.63 -8.74 13.43
N ALA A 65 -1.69 -8.60 14.21
CA ALA A 65 -2.11 -9.62 15.18
C ALA A 65 -2.48 -10.94 14.48
N ALA A 66 -3.25 -10.89 13.40
CA ALA A 66 -3.64 -12.08 12.66
C ALA A 66 -2.45 -12.84 12.06
N ASN A 67 -1.46 -12.13 11.54
CA ASN A 67 -0.23 -12.73 11.00
C ASN A 67 0.62 -13.35 12.10
N ILE A 68 0.82 -12.67 13.23
CA ILE A 68 1.59 -13.19 14.37
C ILE A 68 0.92 -14.43 14.97
N PHE A 69 -0.41 -14.44 15.03
CA PHE A 69 -1.19 -15.55 15.60
C PHE A 69 -1.69 -16.54 14.56
N LYS A 70 -1.19 -16.47 13.31
CA LYS A 70 -1.60 -17.36 12.22
C LYS A 70 -1.53 -18.84 12.64
N GLY A 71 -2.58 -19.59 12.35
CA GLY A 71 -2.71 -21.01 12.72
C GLY A 71 -3.08 -21.29 14.19
N LYS A 72 -3.15 -20.26 15.05
CA LYS A 72 -3.53 -20.34 16.46
C LYS A 72 -4.87 -19.69 16.78
N ILE A 73 -5.43 -18.91 15.88
CA ILE A 73 -6.74 -18.28 16.06
C ILE A 73 -7.82 -19.35 15.96
N ARG A 74 -8.69 -19.45 16.97
CA ARG A 74 -9.79 -20.42 17.08
C ARG A 74 -11.16 -19.76 17.11
N GLY A 75 -11.22 -18.43 17.28
CA GLY A 75 -12.45 -17.68 17.25
C GLY A 75 -12.19 -16.24 16.91
N PHE A 76 -13.12 -15.61 16.22
CA PHE A 76 -13.10 -14.23 15.79
C PHE A 76 -14.45 -13.58 16.00
N ALA A 77 -14.46 -12.37 16.57
CA ALA A 77 -15.61 -11.51 16.65
C ALA A 77 -15.21 -10.08 16.23
N PHE A 78 -16.11 -9.42 15.54
CA PHE A 78 -15.88 -8.09 14.97
C PHE A 78 -17.09 -7.20 15.21
N THR A 79 -16.86 -5.97 15.62
CA THR A 79 -17.89 -4.96 15.84
C THR A 79 -17.52 -3.69 15.07
N ASP A 80 -18.46 -3.19 14.30
CA ASP A 80 -18.36 -1.95 13.53
C ASP A 80 -19.47 -0.99 13.98
N GLU A 81 -19.14 -0.12 14.93
CA GLU A 81 -20.08 0.84 15.50
C GLU A 81 -19.54 2.26 15.48
N LYS A 82 -20.40 3.23 15.71
CA LYS A 82 -20.05 4.66 15.86
C LYS A 82 -19.00 4.89 16.96
N THR A 83 -18.99 4.06 18.00
CA THR A 83 -18.05 4.10 19.14
C THR A 83 -16.64 3.63 18.80
N GLY A 84 -16.44 3.08 17.62
CA GLY A 84 -15.18 2.55 17.08
C GLY A 84 -15.34 1.17 16.49
N ILE A 85 -14.32 0.74 15.77
CA ILE A 85 -14.16 -0.65 15.33
C ILE A 85 -13.45 -1.43 16.43
N GLU A 86 -13.89 -2.66 16.67
CA GLU A 86 -13.32 -3.57 17.65
C GLU A 86 -13.20 -4.98 17.08
N ALA A 87 -12.17 -5.70 17.47
CA ALA A 87 -12.00 -7.11 17.15
C ALA A 87 -11.58 -7.89 18.39
N MET A 88 -12.04 -9.14 18.48
CA MET A 88 -11.62 -10.10 19.49
C MET A 88 -11.17 -11.39 18.82
N LEU A 89 -9.99 -11.88 19.19
CA LEU A 89 -9.39 -13.12 18.72
C LEU A 89 -9.25 -14.07 19.90
N ALA A 90 -9.87 -15.26 19.86
CA ALA A 90 -9.55 -16.34 20.78
C ALA A 90 -8.33 -17.08 20.25
N VAL A 91 -7.23 -17.11 21.01
CA VAL A 91 -5.93 -17.56 20.51
C VAL A 91 -5.39 -18.70 21.37
N ASP A 92 -5.02 -19.81 20.73
CA ASP A 92 -4.45 -21.00 21.35
C ASP A 92 -2.95 -20.78 21.68
N ALA A 93 -2.69 -20.00 22.73
CA ALA A 93 -1.37 -19.70 23.25
C ALA A 93 -1.45 -19.16 24.70
N ALA A 94 -0.33 -19.16 25.43
CA ALA A 94 -0.28 -18.61 26.78
C ALA A 94 -0.51 -17.09 26.80
N ALA A 95 -1.36 -16.61 27.70
CA ALA A 95 -1.77 -15.22 27.81
C ALA A 95 -0.57 -14.24 27.95
N GLU A 96 0.46 -14.62 28.70
CA GLU A 96 1.68 -13.82 28.88
C GLU A 96 2.47 -13.67 27.58
N SER A 97 2.51 -14.73 26.75
CA SER A 97 3.12 -14.66 25.41
C SER A 97 2.33 -13.75 24.49
N LEU A 98 1.00 -13.86 24.48
CA LEU A 98 0.11 -12.99 23.71
C LEU A 98 0.29 -11.52 24.13
N LYS A 99 0.45 -11.26 25.45
CA LYS A 99 0.66 -9.89 25.94
C LYS A 99 1.98 -9.28 25.47
N LYS A 100 3.06 -10.05 25.45
CA LYS A 100 4.36 -9.58 24.92
C LYS A 100 4.25 -9.24 23.42
N GLN A 101 3.58 -10.09 22.65
CA GLN A 101 3.38 -9.87 21.20
C GLN A 101 2.47 -8.67 20.93
N ALA A 102 1.39 -8.48 21.71
CA ALA A 102 0.54 -7.30 21.63
C ALA A 102 1.33 -6.00 21.92
N GLU A 103 2.20 -6.00 22.91
CA GLU A 103 3.07 -4.86 23.22
C GLU A 103 4.14 -4.61 22.13
N SER A 104 4.60 -5.66 21.43
CA SER A 104 5.50 -5.54 20.26
C SER A 104 4.80 -4.82 19.13
N ILE A 105 3.58 -5.24 18.74
CA ILE A 105 2.78 -4.58 17.71
C ILE A 105 2.63 -3.09 18.03
N GLU A 106 2.28 -2.73 19.28
CA GLU A 106 2.12 -1.32 19.67
C GLU A 106 3.43 -0.51 19.63
N LYS A 107 4.59 -1.15 19.63
CA LYS A 107 5.91 -0.47 19.56
C LYS A 107 6.45 -0.39 18.13
N GLU A 108 6.19 -1.38 17.31
CA GLU A 108 6.77 -1.49 15.97
C GLU A 108 6.12 -0.54 14.96
N PHE A 109 4.83 -0.25 15.14
CA PHE A 109 4.11 0.64 14.22
C PHE A 109 4.25 2.11 14.60
N PRO A 110 4.47 3.02 13.65
CA PRO A 110 4.48 4.47 13.90
C PRO A 110 3.20 4.95 14.60
N GLU A 111 2.04 4.45 14.16
CA GLU A 111 0.72 4.71 14.73
C GLU A 111 0.37 3.85 15.95
N GLY A 112 1.23 2.93 16.36
CA GLY A 112 0.97 1.94 17.41
C GLY A 112 0.64 2.56 18.77
N ARG A 113 0.99 3.85 18.97
CA ARG A 113 0.55 4.60 20.15
C ARG A 113 -0.98 4.74 20.24
N LEU A 114 -1.67 4.65 19.12
CA LEU A 114 -3.13 4.70 19.03
C LEU A 114 -3.77 3.32 19.17
N PHE A 115 -3.02 2.26 19.03
CA PHE A 115 -3.53 0.89 19.22
C PHE A 115 -3.83 0.65 20.70
N ASP A 116 -4.93 -0.04 20.99
CA ASP A 116 -5.30 -0.51 22.32
C ASP A 116 -5.53 -2.02 22.24
N ILE A 117 -4.44 -2.77 22.40
CA ILE A 117 -4.44 -4.23 22.30
C ILE A 117 -4.36 -4.81 23.70
N ASP A 118 -5.51 -5.31 24.17
CA ASP A 118 -5.65 -5.92 25.48
C ASP A 118 -5.66 -7.44 25.38
N VAL A 119 -5.06 -8.10 26.36
CA VAL A 119 -5.12 -9.55 26.50
C VAL A 119 -5.89 -9.89 27.76
N ILE A 120 -6.84 -10.80 27.64
CA ILE A 120 -7.67 -11.33 28.73
C ILE A 120 -7.31 -12.80 28.90
N GLY A 121 -6.93 -13.18 30.10
CA GLY A 121 -6.66 -14.58 30.45
C GLY A 121 -7.92 -15.45 30.48
N THR A 122 -7.75 -16.76 30.54
CA THR A 122 -8.87 -17.72 30.68
C THR A 122 -9.64 -17.56 31.99
N ASP A 123 -9.03 -16.88 32.97
CA ASP A 123 -9.64 -16.48 34.24
C ASP A 123 -10.52 -15.21 34.13
N GLY A 124 -10.61 -14.63 32.94
CA GLY A 124 -11.35 -13.40 32.67
C GLY A 124 -10.62 -12.13 33.10
N LEU A 125 -9.37 -12.22 33.59
CA LEU A 125 -8.60 -11.06 34.05
C LEU A 125 -7.77 -10.47 32.90
N LYS A 126 -7.82 -9.13 32.81
CA LYS A 126 -7.00 -8.38 31.85
C LYS A 126 -5.54 -8.32 32.32
N LEU A 127 -4.60 -8.71 31.46
CA LEU A 127 -3.16 -8.62 31.75
C LEU A 127 -2.71 -7.16 31.72
N SER A 128 -1.99 -6.75 32.77
CA SER A 128 -1.45 -5.41 32.92
C SER A 128 -0.25 -5.17 32.01
N ARG A 129 -0.02 -3.93 31.67
CA ARG A 129 1.21 -3.48 30.98
C ARG A 129 2.36 -3.33 31.95
N ASN A 130 3.56 -3.68 31.50
CA ASN A 130 4.78 -3.43 32.26
C ASN A 130 5.21 -1.95 32.23
N VAL A 131 4.92 -1.24 31.14
CA VAL A 131 5.32 0.16 30.95
C VAL A 131 4.09 1.04 30.69
N PRO A 132 3.89 2.12 31.46
CA PRO A 132 2.80 3.07 31.21
C PRO A 132 2.89 3.73 29.83
N ARG A 133 1.73 3.96 29.20
CA ARG A 133 1.67 4.70 27.94
C ARG A 133 2.11 6.15 28.11
N LYS A 134 2.90 6.66 27.17
CA LYS A 134 3.29 8.08 27.10
C LYS A 134 2.19 8.90 26.42
N CYS A 135 2.11 10.16 26.80
CA CYS A 135 1.25 11.15 26.13
C CYS A 135 1.70 11.35 24.67
N LEU A 136 0.74 11.46 23.76
CA LEU A 136 1.00 11.66 22.33
C LEU A 136 1.74 12.98 22.02
N ILE A 137 1.54 14.01 22.87
CA ILE A 137 2.08 15.37 22.62
C ILE A 137 3.38 15.59 23.39
N CYS A 138 3.38 15.38 24.74
CA CYS A 138 4.50 15.79 25.60
C CYS A 138 5.38 14.64 26.10
N GLY A 139 5.05 13.38 25.76
CA GLY A 139 5.81 12.21 26.19
C GLY A 139 5.72 11.85 27.68
N GLN A 140 5.05 12.66 28.53
CA GLN A 140 4.77 12.34 29.92
C GLN A 140 3.79 11.17 30.07
N PRO A 141 3.62 10.54 31.23
CA PRO A 141 2.62 9.48 31.40
C PRO A 141 1.23 9.95 30.96
N ALA A 142 0.60 9.24 30.03
CA ALA A 142 -0.68 9.63 29.44
C ALA A 142 -1.79 9.80 30.47
N ALA A 143 -1.82 8.96 31.49
CA ALA A 143 -2.79 9.04 32.58
C ALA A 143 -2.65 10.33 33.41
N ALA A 144 -1.43 10.87 33.59
CA ALA A 144 -1.21 12.13 34.24
C ALA A 144 -1.77 13.30 33.42
N CYS A 145 -1.43 13.37 32.14
CA CYS A 145 -1.96 14.39 31.22
C CYS A 145 -3.49 14.34 31.09
N ALA A 146 -4.08 13.14 31.09
CA ALA A 146 -5.54 12.98 31.01
C ALA A 146 -6.24 13.51 32.29
N ARG A 147 -5.69 13.21 33.47
CA ARG A 147 -6.23 13.71 34.74
C ARG A 147 -6.09 15.22 34.91
N SER A 148 -4.94 15.77 34.54
CA SER A 148 -4.64 17.20 34.64
C SER A 148 -5.20 18.04 33.50
N ARG A 149 -5.75 17.38 32.45
CA ARG A 149 -6.19 18.03 31.20
C ARG A 149 -5.13 18.96 30.61
N THR A 150 -3.86 18.52 30.63
CA THR A 150 -2.69 19.30 30.18
C THR A 150 -2.83 19.75 28.73
N HIS A 151 -3.46 18.92 27.91
CA HIS A 151 -3.70 19.16 26.48
C HIS A 151 -5.20 19.20 26.20
N SER A 152 -5.60 20.13 25.36
CA SER A 152 -6.98 20.22 24.88
C SER A 152 -7.32 19.02 23.96
N ALA A 153 -8.62 18.72 23.85
CA ALA A 153 -9.11 17.70 22.90
C ALA A 153 -8.75 18.03 21.44
N GLU A 154 -8.67 19.33 21.10
CA GLU A 154 -8.29 19.82 19.78
C GLU A 154 -6.82 19.53 19.47
N GLU A 155 -5.91 19.80 20.41
CA GLU A 155 -4.46 19.51 20.26
C GLU A 155 -4.22 18.01 20.10
N LEU A 156 -4.89 17.19 20.93
CA LEU A 156 -4.80 15.72 20.80
C LEU A 156 -5.33 15.23 19.45
N ARG A 157 -6.41 15.82 18.96
CA ARG A 157 -6.99 15.48 17.65
C ARG A 157 -6.04 15.84 16.51
N LYS A 158 -5.45 17.04 16.54
CA LYS A 158 -4.44 17.45 15.54
C LYS A 158 -3.23 16.53 15.55
N ALA A 159 -2.70 16.21 16.73
CA ALA A 159 -1.57 15.30 16.88
C ALA A 159 -1.90 13.89 16.37
N THR A 160 -3.11 13.38 16.64
CA THR A 160 -3.57 12.08 16.12
C THR A 160 -3.67 12.10 14.60
N ALA A 161 -4.26 13.14 14.00
CA ALA A 161 -4.38 13.26 12.54
C ALA A 161 -3.02 13.31 11.87
N GLU A 162 -2.07 14.07 12.45
CA GLU A 162 -0.72 14.19 11.91
C GLU A 162 0.06 12.87 12.01
N LEU A 163 -0.07 12.17 13.13
CA LEU A 163 0.52 10.84 13.32
C LEU A 163 0.00 9.85 12.27
N LEU A 164 -1.32 9.80 12.06
CA LEU A 164 -1.95 8.90 11.10
C LEU A 164 -1.54 9.21 9.66
N LYS A 165 -1.48 10.48 9.27
CA LYS A 165 -1.00 10.89 7.94
C LYS A 165 0.44 10.49 7.70
N ASN A 166 1.32 10.73 8.68
CA ASN A 166 2.72 10.35 8.59
C ASN A 166 2.88 8.83 8.51
N ALA A 167 2.12 8.08 9.33
CA ALA A 167 2.14 6.62 9.32
C ALA A 167 1.67 6.06 7.97
N ALA A 168 0.59 6.59 7.41
CA ALA A 168 0.10 6.16 6.08
C ALA A 168 1.11 6.50 4.97
N ALA A 169 1.70 7.68 5.00
CA ALA A 169 2.72 8.08 4.04
C ALA A 169 3.96 7.19 4.09
N GLN A 170 4.46 6.91 5.30
CA GLN A 170 5.59 6.00 5.49
C GLN A 170 5.26 4.59 5.01
N HIS A 171 4.13 4.06 5.41
CA HIS A 171 3.70 2.70 5.06
C HIS A 171 3.65 2.47 3.54
N TYR A 172 2.95 3.34 2.79
CA TYR A 172 2.86 3.17 1.33
C TYR A 172 4.19 3.44 0.61
N SER A 173 5.06 4.25 1.20
CA SER A 173 6.45 4.40 0.75
C SER A 173 7.26 3.10 0.92
N GLU A 174 7.08 2.42 2.05
CA GLU A 174 7.71 1.12 2.32
C GLU A 174 7.21 0.04 1.36
N LEU A 175 5.89 -0.01 1.06
CA LEU A 175 5.36 -0.92 0.05
C LEU A 175 5.92 -0.63 -1.35
N ALA A 176 6.10 0.65 -1.72
CA ALA A 176 6.71 1.01 -3.00
C ALA A 176 8.18 0.56 -3.08
N ALA A 177 8.95 0.73 -2.01
CA ALA A 177 10.33 0.23 -1.93
C ALA A 177 10.37 -1.31 -2.03
N GLN A 178 9.50 -2.01 -1.30
CA GLN A 178 9.38 -3.47 -1.39
C GLN A 178 9.02 -3.91 -2.82
N ALA A 179 8.14 -3.17 -3.50
CA ALA A 179 7.77 -3.47 -4.89
C ALA A 179 8.95 -3.32 -5.85
N LEU A 180 9.78 -2.28 -5.70
CA LEU A 180 11.00 -2.07 -6.50
C LEU A 180 12.03 -3.18 -6.23
N ILE A 181 12.27 -3.52 -4.98
CA ILE A 181 13.17 -4.61 -4.60
C ILE A 181 12.66 -5.95 -5.14
N ARG A 182 11.35 -6.24 -5.00
CA ARG A 182 10.77 -7.48 -5.53
C ARG A 182 10.83 -7.53 -7.06
N GLU A 183 10.65 -6.37 -7.72
CA GLU A 183 10.77 -6.27 -9.19
C GLU A 183 12.17 -6.63 -9.64
N VAL A 184 13.23 -6.04 -9.07
CA VAL A 184 14.61 -6.31 -9.50
C VAL A 184 15.05 -7.75 -9.22
N HIS A 185 14.57 -8.37 -8.13
CA HIS A 185 14.84 -9.77 -7.79
C HIS A 185 13.90 -10.79 -8.46
N THR A 186 12.98 -10.36 -9.30
CA THR A 186 12.23 -11.27 -10.18
C THR A 186 13.15 -11.84 -11.24
N THR A 187 13.32 -13.15 -11.30
CA THR A 187 14.35 -13.83 -12.12
C THR A 187 13.79 -15.15 -12.70
N PRO A 188 14.02 -15.47 -14.00
CA PRO A 188 14.67 -14.65 -15.03
C PRO A 188 13.75 -13.53 -15.56
N LYS A 189 14.33 -12.39 -15.92
CA LYS A 189 13.62 -11.22 -16.45
C LYS A 189 14.13 -10.85 -17.86
N PRO A 190 13.48 -11.30 -18.94
CA PRO A 190 14.01 -11.19 -20.30
C PRO A 190 14.38 -9.76 -20.73
N GLY A 191 15.66 -9.52 -21.06
CA GLY A 191 16.23 -8.25 -21.50
C GLY A 191 16.34 -7.17 -20.42
N LEU A 192 16.08 -7.50 -19.17
CA LEU A 192 16.04 -6.59 -18.01
C LEU A 192 17.08 -7.02 -16.97
N VAL A 193 17.45 -6.08 -16.10
CA VAL A 193 18.34 -6.36 -14.97
C VAL A 193 17.62 -7.29 -13.98
N ASP A 194 18.28 -8.37 -13.60
CA ASP A 194 17.85 -9.30 -12.56
C ASP A 194 19.07 -9.85 -11.77
N GLU A 195 18.87 -10.91 -11.00
CA GLU A 195 19.97 -11.54 -10.23
C GLU A 195 20.99 -12.26 -11.12
N ASN A 196 20.61 -12.67 -12.34
CA ASN A 196 21.46 -13.43 -13.23
C ASN A 196 22.41 -12.52 -14.04
N ASN A 197 21.88 -11.35 -14.50
CA ASN A 197 22.62 -10.48 -15.40
C ASN A 197 22.03 -9.05 -15.50
N SER A 198 22.69 -8.21 -16.26
CA SER A 198 22.30 -6.81 -16.49
C SER A 198 21.28 -6.64 -17.63
N GLY A 199 20.77 -7.73 -18.20
CA GLY A 199 19.90 -7.69 -19.36
C GLY A 199 20.59 -7.06 -20.57
N ALA A 200 19.86 -6.25 -21.31
CA ALA A 200 20.39 -5.50 -22.45
C ALA A 200 21.05 -4.15 -22.05
N ASN A 201 21.56 -4.02 -20.83
CA ASN A 201 22.19 -2.79 -20.32
C ASN A 201 23.61 -3.11 -19.85
N ASP A 202 24.54 -2.18 -20.12
CA ASP A 202 25.97 -2.35 -19.78
C ASP A 202 26.38 -1.55 -18.52
N ASP A 203 25.47 -0.72 -17.99
CA ASP A 203 25.75 0.32 -17.00
C ASP A 203 24.99 0.14 -15.67
N MET A 204 24.28 -0.98 -15.49
CA MET A 204 23.45 -1.21 -14.30
C MET A 204 23.35 -2.70 -13.92
N ASP A 205 23.21 -2.94 -12.62
CA ASP A 205 23.03 -4.27 -12.02
C ASP A 205 22.00 -4.20 -10.87
N ALA A 206 21.67 -5.33 -10.26
CA ALA A 206 20.69 -5.41 -9.18
C ALA A 206 21.09 -4.54 -7.97
N ALA A 207 22.37 -4.53 -7.59
CA ALA A 207 22.86 -3.71 -6.47
C ALA A 207 22.67 -2.20 -6.70
N LEU A 208 22.81 -1.75 -7.95
CA LEU A 208 22.56 -0.36 -8.31
C LEU A 208 21.06 -0.01 -8.19
N PHE A 209 20.16 -0.95 -8.51
CA PHE A 209 18.72 -0.79 -8.32
C PHE A 209 18.34 -0.74 -6.84
N GLU A 210 18.95 -1.55 -5.98
CA GLU A 210 18.76 -1.50 -4.52
C GLU A 210 19.17 -0.14 -3.96
N LEU A 211 20.39 0.34 -4.31
CA LEU A 211 20.88 1.66 -3.90
C LEU A 211 19.96 2.80 -4.38
N SER A 212 19.45 2.67 -5.59
CA SER A 212 18.48 3.60 -6.17
C SER A 212 17.16 3.58 -5.39
N THR A 213 16.67 2.41 -5.00
CA THR A 213 15.45 2.25 -4.20
C THR A 213 15.56 2.96 -2.86
N GLU A 214 16.67 2.78 -2.14
CA GLU A 214 16.93 3.49 -0.89
C GLU A 214 16.92 5.01 -1.07
N ALA A 215 17.50 5.50 -2.18
CA ALA A 215 17.56 6.93 -2.46
C ALA A 215 16.19 7.55 -2.80
N VAL A 216 15.28 6.81 -3.45
CA VAL A 216 13.97 7.34 -3.89
C VAL A 216 12.86 7.13 -2.86
N GLN A 217 12.96 6.14 -1.99
CA GLN A 217 11.93 5.82 -0.99
C GLN A 217 11.45 7.03 -0.16
N PRO A 218 12.30 7.90 0.39
CA PRO A 218 11.84 9.06 1.18
C PRO A 218 10.93 10.00 0.39
N PHE A 219 11.12 10.09 -0.93
CA PHE A 219 10.30 10.94 -1.79
C PHE A 219 8.90 10.36 -2.02
N PHE A 220 8.73 9.04 -2.02
CA PHE A 220 7.40 8.42 -2.03
C PHE A 220 6.62 8.79 -0.76
N ALA A 221 7.25 8.74 0.42
CA ALA A 221 6.62 9.20 1.65
C ALA A 221 6.23 10.70 1.58
N GLN A 222 7.11 11.54 1.04
CA GLN A 222 6.82 12.95 0.87
C GLN A 222 5.66 13.19 -0.11
N MET A 223 5.57 12.45 -1.22
CA MET A 223 4.47 12.52 -2.19
C MET A 223 3.13 12.14 -1.54
N ALA A 224 3.08 11.01 -0.81
CA ALA A 224 1.90 10.59 -0.07
C ALA A 224 1.47 11.65 0.95
N LYS A 225 2.42 12.22 1.69
CA LYS A 225 2.15 13.27 2.69
C LYS A 225 1.59 14.54 2.06
N ILE A 226 2.14 15.00 0.92
CA ILE A 226 1.61 16.13 0.15
C ILE A 226 0.16 15.87 -0.27
N ALA A 227 -0.13 14.68 -0.79
CA ALA A 227 -1.48 14.32 -1.20
C ALA A 227 -2.46 14.32 -0.01
N LEU A 228 -2.07 13.72 1.12
CA LEU A 228 -2.87 13.69 2.35
C LEU A 228 -3.10 15.09 2.93
N ASP A 229 -2.08 15.94 2.99
CA ASP A 229 -2.19 17.30 3.53
C ASP A 229 -3.07 18.20 2.66
N ALA A 230 -3.11 17.96 1.36
CA ALA A 230 -3.94 18.71 0.44
C ALA A 230 -5.45 18.47 0.63
N VAL A 231 -5.83 17.28 1.12
CA VAL A 231 -7.24 16.86 1.20
C VAL A 231 -7.73 16.62 2.62
N CYS A 232 -6.85 16.23 3.55
CA CYS A 232 -7.19 16.05 4.95
C CYS A 232 -7.12 17.38 5.69
N THR A 233 -8.24 18.06 5.83
CA THR A 233 -8.36 19.18 6.76
C THR A 233 -8.22 18.69 8.20
N ALA A 234 -7.95 19.57 9.16
CA ALA A 234 -7.67 19.25 10.58
C ALA A 234 -8.79 18.48 11.34
N ALA A 235 -9.88 18.13 10.69
CA ALA A 235 -10.94 17.23 11.18
C ALA A 235 -10.65 15.81 10.71
N PHE A 236 -10.90 14.82 11.57
CA PHE A 236 -10.80 13.38 11.28
C PHE A 236 -11.76 12.93 10.20
N GLY A 237 -11.53 13.24 9.02
CA GLY A 237 -12.40 12.88 7.92
C GLY A 237 -12.31 13.92 6.83
N PHE A 238 -12.45 13.46 5.63
CA PHE A 238 -12.77 14.31 4.50
C PHE A 238 -14.01 15.13 4.86
N SER A 239 -13.86 16.42 5.02
CA SER A 239 -15.00 17.34 5.03
C SER A 239 -15.41 17.58 3.59
N GLY A 240 -16.20 16.70 3.04
CA GLY A 240 -16.78 16.85 1.72
C GLY A 240 -16.98 15.52 1.04
N ASP A 241 -18.14 15.37 0.46
CA ASP A 241 -18.45 14.37 -0.54
C ASP A 241 -17.38 14.42 -1.65
N PHE A 242 -16.44 13.47 -1.70
CA PHE A 242 -15.48 13.35 -2.79
C PHE A 242 -16.15 12.95 -4.12
N SER A 243 -17.49 12.78 -4.11
CA SER A 243 -18.32 12.74 -5.33
C SER A 243 -18.23 14.04 -6.13
N GLY A 244 -17.69 15.11 -5.54
CA GLY A 244 -17.55 16.42 -6.15
C GLY A 244 -16.15 16.70 -6.69
N SER A 245 -15.85 16.24 -7.89
CA SER A 245 -14.86 16.87 -8.80
C SER A 245 -15.08 18.40 -8.96
N ALA A 246 -16.13 18.94 -8.38
CA ALA A 246 -16.47 20.36 -8.40
C ALA A 246 -15.60 21.22 -7.46
N ALA A 247 -15.03 20.66 -6.40
CA ALA A 247 -14.29 21.46 -5.41
C ALA A 247 -12.96 22.02 -5.95
N PHE A 248 -12.32 21.35 -6.92
CA PHE A 248 -11.03 21.76 -7.50
C PHE A 248 -11.05 21.84 -9.03
N GLY A 249 -12.19 22.18 -9.65
CA GLY A 249 -12.27 22.33 -11.11
C GLY A 249 -12.07 21.02 -11.89
N GLY A 250 -12.51 19.88 -11.33
CA GLY A 250 -12.39 18.57 -11.94
C GLY A 250 -11.17 17.75 -11.51
N SER A 251 -10.22 18.33 -10.77
CA SER A 251 -9.06 17.62 -10.22
C SER A 251 -9.30 17.11 -8.79
N ILE A 252 -8.70 15.98 -8.42
CA ILE A 252 -8.72 15.43 -7.06
C ILE A 252 -7.86 16.28 -6.11
N LEU A 253 -6.80 16.90 -6.62
CA LEU A 253 -5.87 17.70 -5.83
C LEU A 253 -5.87 19.16 -6.29
N PRO A 254 -5.65 20.12 -5.36
CA PRO A 254 -5.41 21.51 -5.71
C PRO A 254 -4.16 21.66 -6.59
N ASN A 255 -4.15 22.63 -7.50
CA ASN A 255 -3.01 22.90 -8.40
C ASN A 255 -1.67 23.09 -7.65
N GLY A 256 -1.70 23.69 -6.46
CA GLY A 256 -0.51 23.83 -5.60
C GLY A 256 0.07 22.48 -5.19
N ALA A 257 -0.78 21.52 -4.79
CA ALA A 257 -0.33 20.16 -4.44
C ALA A 257 0.23 19.42 -5.65
N VAL A 258 -0.41 19.52 -6.82
CA VAL A 258 0.10 18.95 -8.08
C VAL A 258 1.48 19.51 -8.42
N SER A 259 1.70 20.82 -8.25
CA SER A 259 3.00 21.46 -8.46
C SER A 259 4.07 20.94 -7.49
N CYS A 260 3.71 20.77 -6.20
CA CYS A 260 4.60 20.19 -5.20
C CYS A 260 4.96 18.74 -5.54
N LEU A 261 3.98 17.92 -5.98
CA LEU A 261 4.23 16.54 -6.41
C LEU A 261 5.18 16.46 -7.60
N LYS A 262 5.01 17.31 -8.62
CA LYS A 262 5.93 17.42 -9.76
C LYS A 262 7.36 17.74 -9.29
N GLN A 263 7.51 18.73 -8.41
CA GLN A 263 8.80 19.11 -7.87
C GLN A 263 9.44 17.98 -7.07
N THR A 264 8.66 17.27 -6.26
CA THR A 264 9.12 16.11 -5.47
C THR A 264 9.60 14.99 -6.40
N GLY A 265 8.90 14.72 -7.52
CA GLY A 265 9.34 13.77 -8.54
C GLY A 265 10.69 14.14 -9.17
N ILE A 266 10.91 15.41 -9.50
CA ILE A 266 12.18 15.91 -10.02
C ILE A 266 13.30 15.71 -8.99
N LEU A 267 13.03 15.97 -7.71
CA LEU A 267 13.99 15.75 -6.63
C LEU A 267 14.30 14.27 -6.44
N ALA A 268 13.32 13.39 -6.55
CA ALA A 268 13.51 11.94 -6.51
C ALA A 268 14.39 11.46 -7.68
N GLU A 269 14.14 11.93 -8.91
CA GLU A 269 15.00 11.62 -10.05
C GLU A 269 16.45 12.10 -9.83
N LYS A 270 16.62 13.30 -9.25
CA LYS A 270 17.95 13.82 -8.93
C LYS A 270 18.65 12.97 -7.85
N ALA A 271 17.94 12.55 -6.82
CA ALA A 271 18.47 11.67 -5.77
C ALA A 271 18.89 10.31 -6.35
N MET A 272 18.06 9.70 -7.19
CA MET A 272 18.37 8.50 -7.95
C MET A 272 19.69 8.66 -8.74
N LEU A 273 19.78 9.69 -9.59
CA LEU A 273 20.97 9.92 -10.42
C LEU A 273 22.22 10.19 -9.57
N THR A 274 22.07 10.83 -8.42
CA THR A 274 23.19 11.06 -7.49
C THR A 274 23.68 9.75 -6.90
N ALA A 275 22.74 8.90 -6.43
CA ALA A 275 23.07 7.61 -5.81
C ALA A 275 23.69 6.62 -6.83
N THR A 276 23.22 6.66 -8.07
CA THR A 276 23.64 5.72 -9.14
C THR A 276 24.80 6.23 -10.01
N GLY A 277 25.44 7.35 -9.66
CA GLY A 277 26.50 7.91 -10.48
C GLY A 277 26.05 8.41 -11.87
N GLY A 278 24.79 8.80 -12.01
CA GLY A 278 24.19 9.31 -13.25
C GLY A 278 23.41 8.28 -14.06
N VAL A 279 23.33 7.03 -13.61
CA VAL A 279 22.58 5.96 -14.27
C VAL A 279 21.10 6.08 -13.97
N ASN A 280 20.26 5.99 -15.01
CA ASN A 280 18.80 6.07 -14.88
C ASN A 280 18.19 4.68 -14.65
N THR A 281 17.98 4.32 -13.40
CA THR A 281 17.39 3.04 -13.01
C THR A 281 15.85 3.08 -12.89
N HIS A 282 15.29 4.08 -12.20
CA HIS A 282 13.88 4.10 -11.75
C HIS A 282 13.06 5.30 -12.22
N ARG A 283 13.45 6.06 -13.25
CA ARG A 283 12.69 7.27 -13.67
C ARG A 283 11.21 6.99 -13.94
N GLY A 284 10.91 5.93 -14.67
CA GLY A 284 9.54 5.55 -14.97
C GLY A 284 8.79 5.05 -13.74
N ALA A 285 9.46 4.27 -12.90
CA ALA A 285 8.92 3.76 -11.64
C ALA A 285 8.64 4.89 -10.63
N ILE A 286 9.50 5.92 -10.53
CA ILE A 286 9.25 7.13 -9.70
C ILE A 286 7.91 7.76 -10.08
N PHE A 287 7.62 7.85 -11.37
CA PHE A 287 6.35 8.40 -11.85
C PHE A 287 5.17 7.47 -11.53
N SER A 288 5.24 6.19 -11.92
CA SER A 288 4.16 5.22 -11.79
C SER A 288 3.84 4.94 -10.31
N LEU A 289 4.86 4.63 -9.51
CA LEU A 289 4.71 4.37 -8.08
C LEU A 289 4.40 5.65 -7.29
N GLY A 290 4.94 6.81 -7.69
CA GLY A 290 4.57 8.08 -7.07
C GLY A 290 3.07 8.36 -7.14
N LEU A 291 2.43 8.10 -8.29
CA LEU A 291 0.97 8.18 -8.44
C LEU A 291 0.24 7.11 -7.62
N ALA A 292 0.73 5.86 -7.66
CA ALA A 292 0.12 4.74 -6.94
C ALA A 292 0.18 4.93 -5.41
N VAL A 293 1.31 5.43 -4.88
CA VAL A 293 1.49 5.74 -3.45
C VAL A 293 0.56 6.87 -3.00
N CYS A 294 0.45 7.95 -3.79
CA CYS A 294 -0.51 9.01 -3.51
C CYS A 294 -1.94 8.48 -3.51
N ALA A 295 -2.31 7.67 -4.49
CA ALA A 295 -3.62 7.06 -4.61
C ALA A 295 -3.94 6.13 -3.43
N ALA A 296 -2.97 5.30 -3.00
CA ALA A 296 -3.13 4.41 -1.87
C ALA A 296 -3.33 5.18 -0.55
N ALA A 297 -2.54 6.21 -0.31
CA ALA A 297 -2.67 7.09 0.85
C ALA A 297 -4.03 7.82 0.87
N LEU A 298 -4.48 8.33 -0.27
CA LEU A 298 -5.79 8.96 -0.42
C LEU A 298 -6.95 7.96 -0.25
N SER A 299 -6.80 6.73 -0.75
CA SER A 299 -7.76 5.65 -0.54
C SER A 299 -7.89 5.30 0.95
N ALA A 300 -6.77 5.16 1.67
CA ALA A 300 -6.75 4.95 3.12
C ALA A 300 -7.41 6.10 3.88
N ALA A 301 -7.31 7.32 3.38
CA ALA A 301 -7.97 8.49 3.94
C ALA A 301 -9.46 8.63 3.53
N GLY A 302 -10.02 7.69 2.76
CA GLY A 302 -11.44 7.64 2.42
C GLY A 302 -11.84 8.48 1.20
N ALA A 303 -10.93 8.72 0.25
CA ALA A 303 -11.18 9.55 -0.93
C ALA A 303 -12.33 9.06 -1.83
N GLU A 304 -12.75 7.82 -1.72
CA GLU A 304 -13.89 7.25 -2.47
C GLU A 304 -15.04 6.78 -1.55
N GLY A 305 -15.14 7.34 -0.35
CA GLY A 305 -16.12 6.94 0.67
C GLY A 305 -15.49 6.07 1.77
N HIS A 306 -16.32 5.63 2.74
CA HIS A 306 -15.84 4.73 3.80
C HIS A 306 -15.30 3.45 3.17
N LEU A 307 -14.18 2.94 3.72
CA LEU A 307 -13.55 1.68 3.32
C LEU A 307 -14.60 0.57 3.20
N PRO A 308 -15.01 0.17 1.99
CA PRO A 308 -15.80 -1.04 1.87
C PRO A 308 -14.85 -2.21 2.10
N LEU A 309 -15.07 -2.95 3.17
CA LEU A 309 -14.33 -4.17 3.55
C LEU A 309 -14.37 -5.29 2.48
N ARG A 310 -15.01 -5.04 1.33
CA ARG A 310 -15.32 -6.04 0.31
C ARG A 310 -14.81 -5.73 -1.09
N GLU A 311 -14.25 -4.56 -1.34
CA GLU A 311 -13.74 -4.19 -2.66
C GLU A 311 -12.24 -4.38 -2.75
N ASN A 312 -11.78 -4.80 -3.92
CA ASN A 312 -10.37 -4.96 -4.28
C ASN A 312 -9.62 -3.62 -4.13
N ALA A 313 -8.69 -3.54 -3.18
CA ALA A 313 -7.90 -2.33 -2.92
C ALA A 313 -7.09 -1.93 -4.15
N ALA A 314 -6.53 -2.90 -4.86
CA ALA A 314 -5.74 -2.68 -6.06
C ALA A 314 -6.53 -1.90 -7.13
N GLU A 315 -7.78 -2.28 -7.38
CA GLU A 315 -8.64 -1.60 -8.37
C GLU A 315 -8.99 -0.18 -7.95
N ARG A 316 -9.29 0.04 -6.66
CA ARG A 316 -9.56 1.39 -6.14
C ARG A 316 -8.33 2.28 -6.26
N ILE A 317 -7.17 1.79 -5.84
CA ILE A 317 -5.91 2.53 -5.93
C ILE A 317 -5.58 2.84 -7.40
N ALA A 318 -5.71 1.87 -8.29
CA ALA A 318 -5.45 2.02 -9.71
C ALA A 318 -6.38 3.09 -10.35
N LYS A 319 -7.67 3.03 -10.07
CA LYS A 319 -8.66 4.02 -10.54
C LYS A 319 -8.36 5.42 -10.00
N LEU A 320 -7.99 5.54 -8.72
CA LEU A 320 -7.66 6.81 -8.09
C LEU A 320 -6.35 7.38 -8.67
N ALA A 321 -5.36 6.53 -8.94
CA ALA A 321 -4.12 6.91 -9.60
C ALA A 321 -4.37 7.42 -11.03
N GLY A 322 -5.33 6.83 -11.76
CA GLY A 322 -5.77 7.33 -13.06
C GLY A 322 -6.30 8.75 -12.99
N LYS A 323 -7.21 9.02 -12.05
CA LYS A 323 -7.72 10.37 -11.80
C LYS A 323 -6.63 11.37 -11.39
N LEU A 324 -5.64 10.93 -10.59
CA LEU A 324 -4.49 11.76 -10.25
C LEU A 324 -3.64 12.07 -11.48
N ALA A 325 -3.42 11.08 -12.35
CA ALA A 325 -2.64 11.25 -13.57
C ALA A 325 -3.24 12.30 -14.52
N GLU A 326 -4.59 12.44 -14.56
CA GLU A 326 -5.25 13.47 -15.36
C GLU A 326 -4.90 14.90 -14.93
N ALA A 327 -4.60 15.12 -13.64
CA ALA A 327 -4.23 16.43 -13.10
C ALA A 327 -2.83 16.90 -13.53
N PHE A 328 -2.00 15.99 -14.07
CA PHE A 328 -0.67 16.33 -14.54
C PHE A 328 -0.71 16.72 -16.02
N ASP A 329 -0.32 17.97 -16.30
CA ASP A 329 -0.08 18.39 -17.66
C ASP A 329 1.27 17.85 -18.15
N TYR A 330 1.19 16.92 -19.10
CA TYR A 330 2.39 16.29 -19.69
C TYR A 330 2.80 17.09 -20.91
N GLU A 331 3.76 18.00 -20.72
CA GLU A 331 4.29 18.81 -21.82
C GLU A 331 4.72 17.90 -22.99
N ARG A 332 4.01 18.01 -24.10
CA ARG A 332 4.33 17.31 -25.36
C ARG A 332 5.72 17.68 -25.90
N ASN A 333 6.29 18.78 -25.40
CA ASN A 333 7.54 19.38 -25.83
C ASN A 333 8.75 19.07 -24.94
N SER A 334 8.64 18.20 -23.93
CA SER A 334 9.80 17.80 -23.14
C SER A 334 10.80 17.03 -24.01
N GLY A 335 12.11 17.27 -23.83
CA GLY A 335 13.19 16.54 -24.49
C GLY A 335 13.39 15.11 -23.97
N SER A 336 12.47 14.59 -23.15
CA SER A 336 12.56 13.23 -22.58
C SER A 336 12.44 12.15 -23.65
N ASN A 337 13.10 11.01 -23.42
CA ASN A 337 13.02 9.85 -24.33
C ASN A 337 11.57 9.43 -24.62
N GLY A 338 10.72 9.42 -23.60
CA GLY A 338 9.29 9.11 -23.76
C GLY A 338 8.54 10.10 -24.65
N ALA A 339 8.87 11.41 -24.59
CA ALA A 339 8.29 12.41 -25.47
C ALA A 339 8.75 12.28 -26.92
N ILE A 340 10.01 11.87 -27.13
CA ILE A 340 10.56 11.61 -28.48
C ILE A 340 9.85 10.41 -29.12
N VAL A 341 9.71 9.30 -28.36
CA VAL A 341 9.05 8.08 -28.84
C VAL A 341 7.58 8.33 -29.13
N ARG A 342 6.86 9.04 -28.22
CA ARG A 342 5.46 9.44 -28.45
C ARG A 342 5.27 10.23 -29.74
N ARG A 343 6.17 11.19 -30.03
CA ARG A 343 6.09 11.97 -31.26
C ARG A 343 6.34 11.14 -32.52
N LYS A 344 7.25 10.17 -32.43
CA LYS A 344 7.66 9.35 -33.58
C LYS A 344 6.66 8.23 -33.88
N TYR A 345 6.13 7.58 -32.84
CA TYR A 345 5.33 6.34 -32.97
C TYR A 345 3.86 6.51 -32.58
N GLY A 346 3.47 7.65 -32.00
CA GLY A 346 2.08 7.91 -31.58
C GLY A 346 1.64 7.13 -30.34
N VAL A 347 2.57 6.55 -29.55
CA VAL A 347 2.29 5.67 -28.41
C VAL A 347 2.37 6.41 -27.08
N GLY A 348 1.47 6.09 -26.13
CA GLY A 348 1.37 6.78 -24.85
C GLY A 348 2.29 6.24 -23.74
N GLY A 349 2.66 4.96 -23.82
CA GLY A 349 3.53 4.30 -22.83
C GLY A 349 2.99 4.39 -21.39
N ALA A 350 3.90 4.58 -20.41
CA ALA A 350 3.54 4.62 -18.98
C ALA A 350 2.51 5.72 -18.62
N ILE A 351 2.50 6.85 -19.31
CA ILE A 351 1.53 7.93 -19.04
C ILE A 351 0.10 7.51 -19.43
N GLU A 352 -0.04 6.82 -20.54
CA GLU A 352 -1.35 6.29 -20.96
C GLU A 352 -1.84 5.21 -19.99
N GLN A 353 -0.95 4.30 -19.58
CA GLN A 353 -1.24 3.31 -18.56
C GLN A 353 -1.69 3.96 -17.26
N ALA A 354 -0.96 4.99 -16.79
CA ALA A 354 -1.34 5.71 -15.57
C ALA A 354 -2.73 6.36 -15.69
N LYS A 355 -3.01 7.10 -16.78
CA LYS A 355 -4.31 7.73 -17.01
C LYS A 355 -5.47 6.74 -17.12
N ALA A 356 -5.21 5.55 -17.65
CA ALA A 356 -6.19 4.47 -17.72
C ALA A 356 -6.36 3.71 -16.38
N GLY A 357 -5.61 4.05 -15.33
CA GLY A 357 -5.64 3.36 -14.04
C GLY A 357 -4.83 2.06 -14.06
N PHE A 358 -3.68 2.04 -14.72
CA PHE A 358 -2.74 0.92 -14.74
C PHE A 358 -3.34 -0.45 -15.15
N PRO A 359 -4.12 -0.55 -16.22
CA PRO A 359 -4.81 -1.80 -16.58
C PRO A 359 -3.85 -2.98 -16.74
N LEU A 360 -2.65 -2.77 -17.31
CA LEU A 360 -1.67 -3.85 -17.44
C LEU A 360 -1.06 -4.28 -16.10
N ALA A 361 -0.95 -3.39 -15.11
CA ALA A 361 -0.52 -3.77 -13.77
C ALA A 361 -1.60 -4.62 -13.06
N ILE A 362 -2.89 -4.29 -13.23
CA ILE A 362 -4.01 -5.11 -12.71
C ILE A 362 -4.02 -6.50 -13.38
N VAL A 363 -3.85 -6.56 -14.70
CA VAL A 363 -3.76 -7.85 -15.42
C VAL A 363 -2.56 -8.67 -14.94
N ALA A 364 -1.39 -8.04 -14.76
CA ALA A 364 -0.19 -8.73 -14.28
C ALA A 364 -0.38 -9.29 -12.85
N LYS A 365 -1.02 -8.50 -11.96
CA LYS A 365 -1.40 -8.99 -10.62
C LYS A 365 -2.29 -10.23 -10.72
N SER A 366 -3.31 -10.23 -11.57
CA SER A 366 -4.20 -11.38 -11.77
C SER A 366 -3.45 -12.59 -12.33
N LEU A 367 -2.56 -12.39 -13.32
CA LEU A 367 -1.73 -13.46 -13.88
C LEU A 367 -0.80 -14.09 -12.84
N HIS A 368 -0.19 -13.27 -11.97
CA HIS A 368 0.61 -13.74 -10.84
C HIS A 368 -0.20 -14.64 -9.90
N GLU A 369 -1.40 -14.23 -9.53
CA GLU A 369 -2.28 -14.97 -8.63
C GLU A 369 -2.77 -16.28 -9.26
N GLU A 370 -3.24 -16.21 -10.51
CA GLU A 370 -3.69 -17.38 -11.27
C GLU A 370 -2.57 -18.42 -11.44
N TYR A 371 -1.36 -17.98 -11.79
CA TYR A 371 -0.21 -18.87 -11.96
C TYR A 371 0.16 -19.57 -10.64
N ASN A 372 0.14 -18.85 -9.51
CA ASN A 372 0.39 -19.45 -8.21
C ASN A 372 -0.67 -20.49 -7.82
N ILE A 373 -1.94 -20.25 -8.13
CA ILE A 373 -3.04 -21.20 -7.90
C ILE A 373 -2.88 -22.43 -8.79
N GLU A 374 -2.69 -22.26 -10.08
CA GLU A 374 -2.59 -23.35 -11.06
C GLU A 374 -1.37 -24.25 -10.82
N SER A 375 -0.25 -23.66 -10.39
CA SER A 375 0.99 -24.37 -10.08
C SER A 375 1.05 -24.92 -8.65
N ASN A 376 0.04 -24.66 -7.81
CA ASN A 376 0.07 -24.92 -6.36
C ASN A 376 1.32 -24.31 -5.67
N GLY A 377 1.81 -23.17 -6.17
CA GLY A 377 3.03 -22.53 -5.70
C GLY A 377 4.33 -23.30 -6.03
N GLN A 378 4.27 -24.29 -6.92
CA GLN A 378 5.40 -25.12 -7.34
C GLN A 378 5.71 -24.95 -8.83
N GLY A 379 5.39 -23.78 -9.39
CA GLY A 379 5.71 -23.45 -10.78
C GLY A 379 7.24 -23.50 -11.03
N SER A 380 7.61 -23.87 -12.27
CA SER A 380 9.02 -23.91 -12.69
C SER A 380 9.63 -22.52 -12.94
N VAL A 381 8.82 -21.46 -12.90
CA VAL A 381 9.25 -20.08 -13.08
C VAL A 381 8.66 -19.22 -11.96
N ASP A 382 9.32 -18.09 -11.67
CA ASP A 382 8.77 -17.07 -10.79
C ASP A 382 7.45 -16.53 -11.35
N SER A 383 6.40 -16.46 -10.52
CA SER A 383 5.06 -16.02 -10.93
C SER A 383 5.02 -14.55 -11.37
N TRP A 384 5.92 -13.70 -10.86
CA TRP A 384 6.05 -12.32 -11.34
C TRP A 384 6.79 -12.27 -12.69
N ALA A 385 7.74 -13.20 -12.94
CA ALA A 385 8.35 -13.35 -14.27
C ALA A 385 7.30 -13.82 -15.30
N PHE A 386 6.40 -14.71 -14.91
CA PHE A 386 5.25 -15.09 -15.74
C PHE A 386 4.32 -13.88 -15.99
N ALA A 387 4.00 -13.10 -14.96
CA ALA A 387 3.17 -11.90 -15.08
C ALA A 387 3.80 -10.81 -15.97
N LEU A 388 5.13 -10.66 -15.93
CA LEU A 388 5.87 -9.76 -16.80
C LEU A 388 5.64 -10.07 -18.29
N LEU A 389 5.55 -11.35 -18.66
CA LEU A 389 5.23 -11.73 -20.05
C LEU A 389 3.88 -11.17 -20.49
N GLY A 390 2.89 -11.11 -19.60
CA GLY A 390 1.59 -10.49 -19.87
C GLY A 390 1.72 -9.00 -20.19
N ILE A 391 2.54 -8.28 -19.43
CA ILE A 391 2.83 -6.87 -19.69
C ILE A 391 3.57 -6.72 -21.03
N MET A 392 4.63 -7.51 -21.25
CA MET A 392 5.46 -7.43 -22.48
C MET A 392 4.67 -7.79 -23.75
N ALA A 393 3.64 -8.63 -23.65
CA ALA A 393 2.79 -9.01 -24.77
C ALA A 393 1.90 -7.84 -25.24
N GLU A 394 1.49 -6.95 -24.35
CA GLU A 394 0.49 -5.91 -24.63
C GLU A 394 1.05 -4.49 -24.65
N LEU A 395 2.06 -4.20 -23.80
CA LEU A 395 2.58 -2.83 -23.64
C LEU A 395 3.26 -2.34 -24.93
N GLU A 396 2.94 -1.11 -25.34
CA GLU A 396 3.76 -0.34 -26.29
C GLU A 396 4.95 0.25 -25.52
N ASP A 397 5.99 -0.56 -25.33
CA ASP A 397 7.15 -0.18 -24.52
C ASP A 397 8.04 0.82 -25.27
N ASN A 398 8.19 2.03 -24.70
CA ASN A 398 8.97 3.10 -25.26
C ASN A 398 10.47 2.77 -25.38
N ASN A 399 11.03 1.95 -24.48
CA ASN A 399 12.43 1.54 -24.52
C ASN A 399 12.66 0.49 -25.60
N ALA A 400 11.75 -0.49 -25.74
CA ALA A 400 11.80 -1.47 -26.80
C ALA A 400 11.68 -0.80 -28.18
N LEU A 401 10.78 0.18 -28.35
CA LEU A 401 10.63 0.97 -29.56
C LEU A 401 11.88 1.81 -29.86
N LYS A 402 12.49 2.43 -28.83
CA LYS A 402 13.68 3.24 -28.99
C LYS A 402 14.88 2.42 -29.45
N ARG A 403 15.10 1.22 -28.83
CA ARG A 403 16.26 0.37 -29.05
C ARG A 403 16.10 -0.54 -30.26
N GLY A 404 14.95 -1.21 -30.39
CA GLY A 404 14.67 -2.21 -31.42
C GLY A 404 13.80 -1.74 -32.59
N GLY A 405 13.31 -0.49 -32.51
CA GLY A 405 12.33 0.02 -33.48
C GLY A 405 11.03 -0.81 -33.46
N ASP A 406 10.19 -0.56 -34.43
CA ASP A 406 8.90 -1.23 -34.56
C ASP A 406 9.02 -2.77 -34.75
N ALA A 407 10.04 -3.23 -35.46
CA ALA A 407 10.31 -4.66 -35.64
C ALA A 407 10.72 -5.34 -34.34
N GLY A 408 11.55 -4.69 -33.52
CA GLY A 408 11.97 -5.16 -32.20
C GLY A 408 10.81 -5.22 -31.22
N ALA A 409 9.99 -4.17 -31.14
CA ALA A 409 8.81 -4.14 -30.28
C ALA A 409 7.80 -5.24 -30.66
N ARG A 410 7.52 -5.46 -31.96
CA ARG A 410 6.67 -6.58 -32.41
C ARG A 410 7.27 -7.95 -32.11
N PHE A 411 8.60 -8.08 -32.17
CA PHE A 411 9.27 -9.33 -31.77
C PHE A 411 9.03 -9.62 -30.30
N VAL A 412 9.26 -8.65 -29.40
CA VAL A 412 9.01 -8.79 -27.96
C VAL A 412 7.58 -9.25 -27.70
N LYS A 413 6.59 -8.52 -28.24
CA LYS A 413 5.17 -8.83 -28.02
C LYS A 413 4.81 -10.27 -28.43
N ARG A 414 5.22 -10.68 -29.64
CA ARG A 414 4.91 -12.03 -30.14
C ARG A 414 5.58 -13.12 -29.33
N ARG A 415 6.86 -12.91 -28.93
CA ARG A 415 7.60 -13.92 -28.15
C ARG A 415 7.03 -14.04 -26.77
N ALA A 416 6.74 -12.90 -26.09
CA ALA A 416 6.10 -12.88 -24.78
C ALA A 416 4.71 -13.54 -24.80
N ALA A 417 3.85 -13.22 -25.80
CA ALA A 417 2.54 -13.82 -25.94
C ALA A 417 2.62 -15.36 -26.17
N PHE A 418 3.59 -15.82 -26.96
CA PHE A 418 3.83 -17.25 -27.16
C PHE A 418 4.21 -17.95 -25.85
N LEU A 419 5.15 -17.38 -25.09
CA LEU A 419 5.58 -17.96 -23.81
C LEU A 419 4.46 -17.91 -22.77
N LEU A 420 3.71 -16.81 -22.68
CA LEU A 420 2.56 -16.68 -21.80
C LEU A 420 1.50 -17.77 -22.05
N SER A 421 1.29 -18.15 -23.31
CA SER A 421 0.31 -19.18 -23.68
C SER A 421 0.62 -20.58 -23.15
N LYS A 422 1.87 -20.82 -22.73
CA LYS A 422 2.30 -22.11 -22.14
C LYS A 422 1.83 -22.32 -20.72
N ARG A 423 1.47 -21.25 -20.01
CA ARG A 423 1.02 -21.28 -18.60
C ARG A 423 2.00 -22.09 -17.73
N THR A 424 1.53 -23.05 -16.95
CA THR A 424 2.34 -23.88 -16.07
C THR A 424 3.35 -24.81 -16.79
N MET A 425 3.27 -24.94 -18.09
CA MET A 425 4.26 -25.66 -18.90
C MET A 425 5.46 -24.79 -19.31
N LEU A 426 5.45 -23.50 -19.00
CA LEU A 426 6.58 -22.62 -19.22
C LEU A 426 7.76 -23.06 -18.36
N THR A 427 8.93 -23.14 -18.95
CA THR A 427 10.17 -23.51 -18.27
C THR A 427 11.11 -22.33 -18.08
N GLU A 428 11.95 -22.37 -17.08
CA GLU A 428 12.97 -21.35 -16.84
C GLU A 428 13.94 -21.24 -18.03
N ALA A 429 14.31 -22.36 -18.65
CA ALA A 429 15.18 -22.39 -19.83
C ALA A 429 14.59 -21.55 -21.00
N GLU A 430 13.28 -21.55 -21.19
CA GLU A 430 12.63 -20.77 -22.23
C GLU A 430 12.61 -19.27 -21.94
N LEU A 431 12.57 -18.88 -20.65
CA LEU A 431 12.75 -17.49 -20.25
C LEU A 431 14.19 -17.03 -20.45
N LEU A 432 15.18 -17.87 -20.11
CA LEU A 432 16.60 -17.60 -20.36
C LEU A 432 16.90 -17.50 -21.87
N ASP A 433 16.33 -18.37 -22.71
CA ASP A 433 16.45 -18.26 -24.16
C ASP A 433 15.90 -16.91 -24.67
N PHE A 434 14.78 -16.45 -24.11
CA PHE A 434 14.19 -15.17 -24.48
C PHE A 434 15.04 -13.99 -23.97
N ASP A 435 15.61 -14.10 -22.79
CA ASP A 435 16.57 -13.14 -22.26
C ASP A 435 17.79 -12.98 -23.18
N ASP A 436 18.43 -14.09 -23.53
CA ASP A 436 19.55 -14.14 -24.47
C ASP A 436 19.20 -13.52 -25.86
N GLU A 437 17.99 -13.76 -26.34
CA GLU A 437 17.52 -13.16 -27.59
C GLU A 437 17.42 -11.64 -27.50
N LEU A 438 16.91 -11.11 -26.37
CA LEU A 438 16.77 -9.67 -26.15
C LEU A 438 18.12 -9.00 -25.92
N ILE A 439 19.01 -9.62 -25.15
CA ILE A 439 20.38 -9.15 -24.92
C ILE A 439 21.14 -9.02 -26.27
N ARG A 440 21.14 -10.08 -27.09
CA ARG A 440 21.79 -10.06 -28.41
C ARG A 440 21.23 -8.98 -29.35
N ARG A 441 19.98 -8.59 -29.19
CA ARG A 441 19.31 -7.53 -29.96
C ARG A 441 19.48 -6.15 -29.35
N GLY A 442 20.04 -6.04 -28.13
CA GLY A 442 20.13 -4.80 -27.37
C GLY A 442 18.77 -4.20 -26.98
N ILE A 443 17.74 -5.04 -26.79
CA ILE A 443 16.37 -4.60 -26.50
C ILE A 443 16.11 -4.76 -25.00
N SER A 444 15.81 -3.64 -24.32
CA SER A 444 15.34 -3.61 -22.92
C SER A 444 13.92 -3.08 -22.86
N CYS A 445 13.08 -3.75 -22.06
CA CYS A 445 11.66 -3.42 -21.87
C CYS A 445 11.44 -2.70 -20.54
N GLY A 446 12.15 -1.58 -20.28
CA GLY A 446 12.09 -0.85 -19.01
C GLY A 446 10.71 -0.35 -18.63
N GLY A 447 9.84 -0.03 -19.60
CA GLY A 447 8.44 0.32 -19.32
C GLY A 447 7.63 -0.86 -18.79
N ALA A 448 7.93 -2.09 -19.21
CA ALA A 448 7.32 -3.29 -18.66
C ALA A 448 7.77 -3.55 -17.22
N ALA A 449 9.04 -3.29 -16.88
CA ALA A 449 9.56 -3.34 -15.52
C ALA A 449 8.86 -2.33 -14.58
N ASP A 450 8.68 -1.08 -15.04
CA ASP A 450 7.91 -0.05 -14.30
C ASP A 450 6.47 -0.49 -14.01
N MET A 451 5.81 -1.16 -14.98
CA MET A 451 4.45 -1.68 -14.80
C MET A 451 4.44 -2.91 -13.89
N LEU A 452 5.47 -3.75 -13.92
CA LEU A 452 5.61 -4.88 -12.99
C LEU A 452 5.77 -4.38 -11.55
N ALA A 453 6.60 -3.36 -11.30
CA ALA A 453 6.73 -2.73 -9.99
C ALA A 453 5.37 -2.17 -9.50
N ALA A 454 4.60 -1.54 -10.39
CA ALA A 454 3.24 -1.08 -10.06
C ALA A 454 2.29 -2.25 -9.73
N ALA A 455 2.37 -3.37 -10.47
CA ALA A 455 1.56 -4.57 -10.20
C ALA A 455 1.89 -5.18 -8.84
N ILE A 456 3.18 -5.28 -8.49
CA ILE A 456 3.64 -5.78 -7.19
C ILE A 456 3.15 -4.86 -6.07
N PHE A 457 3.27 -3.54 -6.23
CA PHE A 457 2.77 -2.57 -5.27
C PHE A 457 1.26 -2.74 -5.02
N LEU A 458 0.48 -2.87 -6.09
CA LEU A 458 -0.97 -3.07 -6.00
C LEU A 458 -1.32 -4.39 -5.32
N SER A 459 -0.55 -5.46 -5.56
CA SER A 459 -0.70 -6.75 -4.88
C SER A 459 -0.42 -6.65 -3.38
N LEU A 460 0.68 -6.01 -2.99
CA LEU A 460 1.03 -5.79 -1.58
C LEU A 460 -0.05 -5.00 -0.84
N ALA A 461 -0.57 -3.92 -1.46
CA ALA A 461 -1.65 -3.12 -0.88
C ALA A 461 -2.98 -3.89 -0.76
N ASP A 462 -3.24 -4.86 -1.63
CA ASP A 462 -4.44 -5.70 -1.64
C ASP A 462 -4.36 -6.83 -0.59
N GLU A 463 -3.20 -7.41 -0.38
CA GLU A 463 -2.97 -8.48 0.61
C GLU A 463 -3.36 -8.06 2.02
N GLU A 464 -3.15 -6.80 2.37
CA GLU A 464 -3.54 -6.26 3.68
C GLU A 464 -5.04 -6.34 3.95
N GLN A 465 -5.89 -6.31 2.93
CA GLN A 465 -7.35 -6.39 3.10
C GLN A 465 -7.88 -7.84 3.14
N ARG A 466 -7.11 -8.80 2.63
CA ARG A 466 -7.50 -10.22 2.58
C ARG A 466 -7.55 -10.87 3.96
N VAL A 467 -6.72 -10.43 4.90
CA VAL A 467 -6.64 -11.00 6.26
C VAL A 467 -7.99 -10.92 6.97
N PHE A 468 -8.70 -9.79 6.86
CA PHE A 468 -10.03 -9.65 7.46
C PHE A 468 -11.05 -10.63 6.86
N ALA A 469 -11.01 -10.83 5.54
CA ALA A 469 -11.90 -11.78 4.86
C ALA A 469 -11.64 -13.24 5.29
N GLU A 470 -10.39 -13.58 5.55
CA GLU A 470 -10.01 -14.91 6.09
C GLU A 470 -10.48 -15.09 7.54
N LEU A 471 -10.26 -14.10 8.40
CA LEU A 471 -10.74 -14.12 9.78
C LEU A 471 -12.26 -14.25 9.87
N SER A 472 -12.99 -13.56 9.00
CA SER A 472 -14.46 -13.61 8.97
C SER A 472 -15.03 -15.00 8.66
N LYS A 473 -14.23 -15.90 8.06
CA LYS A 473 -14.59 -17.31 7.85
C LYS A 473 -14.43 -18.15 9.12
N THR A 474 -13.69 -17.64 10.11
CA THR A 474 -13.43 -18.31 11.41
C THR A 474 -14.43 -17.86 12.48
N THR A 475 -15.49 -17.15 12.10
CA THR A 475 -16.53 -16.68 13.02
C THR A 475 -17.27 -17.89 13.63
N LEU A 476 -17.40 -17.91 14.96
CA LEU A 476 -18.01 -18.96 15.77
C LEU A 476 -19.53 -18.99 15.61
#